data_98b785100986e1faa6f4d8a121e53efb
#
_entry.id   98b785100986e1faa6f4d8a121e53efb
#
_cell.length_a   1.000
_cell.length_b   1.000
_cell.length_c   1.000
_cell.angle_alpha   90.00
_cell.angle_beta   90.00
_cell.angle_gamma   90.00
#
_symmetry.space_group_name_H-M   'P 1'
#
loop_
_entity.id
_entity.type
_entity.pdbx_description
1 polymer ?
#
loop_
_entity_poly.entity_id
_entity_poly.type
_entity_poly.pdbx_seq_one_letter_code
_entity_poly.pdbx_strand_id
1 'polypeptide(L)'
;MSLGIYIHAPWCTLRCPYCAFTVYVDRNPPFDQWTERILQNWQWTSKQIKSDQHLISSIYFGGGTPSLVPIPLLEKIISELPKDPNTEITIEMNPEDVTEEILKQYHEIGINRLSIGIQTFHPKHAKLLRRSHTVQQAHDILQIIKEGPIKNWSFDLIFGLPKQSVEDLYYDLNYIKQLQPPHISLYGLSYEEGTPLTRAVEQQKIIPLEEDIWKLQFDGIVQTLKDLGYRRYEVSNFSQLGFESRHNENTWKGSSYIGLGPSAHGYLPNKNRTLYDSNFQKWLQQEEPYIEESSQDQLMMDLILTRLRHADGIPIHELSLLGYRVNISALQQYIEHDMLEYSSSNRLKLGPKGWSVVDS
;
A
#
# COMPACT_ATOMS: atom_id res chain seq x y z
N MET A 1 -11.14 2.24 19.57
CA MET A 1 -9.90 1.90 18.85
C MET A 1 -10.09 2.24 17.38
N SER A 2 -9.04 2.66 16.69
CA SER A 2 -9.11 2.96 15.25
C SER A 2 -9.20 1.65 14.45
N LEU A 3 -10.06 1.62 13.44
CA LEU A 3 -10.29 0.45 12.58
C LEU A 3 -10.20 0.89 11.12
N GLY A 4 -9.45 0.15 10.30
CA GLY A 4 -9.42 0.33 8.85
C GLY A 4 -10.37 -0.63 8.14
N ILE A 5 -10.84 -0.26 6.95
CA ILE A 5 -11.54 -1.17 6.03
C ILE A 5 -10.77 -1.17 4.71
N TYR A 6 -10.30 -2.33 4.28
CA TYR A 6 -9.70 -2.56 2.97
C TYR A 6 -10.67 -3.30 2.06
N ILE A 7 -10.90 -2.79 0.87
CA ILE A 7 -11.82 -3.38 -0.11
C ILE A 7 -11.03 -3.75 -1.35
N HIS A 8 -10.95 -5.04 -1.64
CA HIS A 8 -10.23 -5.55 -2.79
C HIS A 8 -11.10 -5.59 -4.04
N ALA A 9 -10.78 -4.73 -5.02
CA ALA A 9 -11.36 -4.74 -6.35
C ALA A 9 -10.39 -5.43 -7.32
N PRO A 10 -10.61 -6.70 -7.70
CA PRO A 10 -9.57 -7.53 -8.31
C PRO A 10 -9.39 -7.33 -9.82
N TRP A 11 -10.10 -6.42 -10.46
CA TRP A 11 -10.05 -6.30 -11.93
C TRP A 11 -9.01 -5.30 -12.40
N CYS A 12 -8.34 -5.67 -13.50
CA CYS A 12 -7.45 -4.82 -14.26
C CYS A 12 -7.76 -4.95 -15.75
N THR A 13 -7.48 -3.91 -16.53
CA THR A 13 -7.54 -3.96 -18.00
C THR A 13 -6.41 -4.82 -18.58
N LEU A 14 -5.26 -4.87 -17.88
CA LEU A 14 -4.07 -5.63 -18.25
C LEU A 14 -3.34 -6.10 -16.99
N ARG A 15 -2.82 -7.33 -16.99
CA ARG A 15 -1.94 -7.82 -15.93
C ARG A 15 -0.51 -7.37 -16.18
N CYS A 16 0.04 -6.57 -15.27
CA CYS A 16 1.43 -6.14 -15.31
C CYS A 16 2.38 -7.32 -15.06
N PRO A 17 3.58 -7.36 -15.70
CA PRO A 17 4.47 -8.51 -15.62
C PRO A 17 5.08 -8.74 -14.23
N TYR A 18 5.13 -7.73 -13.38
CA TYR A 18 5.68 -7.77 -12.03
C TYR A 18 4.61 -8.01 -10.94
N CYS A 19 3.32 -7.89 -11.28
CA CYS A 19 2.25 -7.87 -10.29
C CYS A 19 1.92 -9.26 -9.75
N ALA A 20 2.07 -9.43 -8.43
CA ALA A 20 1.71 -10.64 -7.68
C ALA A 20 0.30 -10.60 -7.09
N PHE A 21 -0.39 -9.46 -7.16
CA PHE A 21 -1.73 -9.34 -6.61
C PHE A 21 -2.71 -10.28 -7.30
N THR A 22 -3.74 -10.67 -6.56
CA THR A 22 -4.89 -11.38 -7.13
C THR A 22 -5.65 -10.44 -8.03
N VAL A 23 -5.46 -10.58 -9.34
CA VAL A 23 -6.13 -9.76 -10.36
C VAL A 23 -6.76 -10.61 -11.45
N TYR A 24 -7.91 -10.17 -11.94
CA TYR A 24 -8.61 -10.73 -13.08
C TYR A 24 -8.62 -9.74 -14.23
N VAL A 25 -8.35 -10.26 -15.43
CA VAL A 25 -8.52 -9.47 -16.66
C VAL A 25 -9.82 -9.89 -17.30
N ASP A 26 -10.84 -9.07 -17.17
CA ASP A 26 -12.17 -9.30 -17.71
C ASP A 26 -12.69 -8.02 -18.40
N ARG A 27 -13.35 -8.20 -19.55
CA ARG A 27 -13.93 -7.07 -20.31
C ARG A 27 -15.29 -6.63 -19.74
N ASN A 28 -15.98 -7.52 -19.05
CA ASN A 28 -17.28 -7.29 -18.45
C ASN A 28 -17.30 -7.78 -17.00
N PRO A 29 -16.57 -7.11 -16.09
CA PRO A 29 -16.50 -7.53 -14.71
C PRO A 29 -17.88 -7.55 -14.05
N PRO A 30 -18.21 -8.57 -13.24
CA PRO A 30 -19.51 -8.68 -12.57
C PRO A 30 -19.58 -7.77 -11.33
N PHE A 31 -19.47 -6.45 -11.54
CA PHE A 31 -19.39 -5.46 -10.47
C PHE A 31 -20.61 -5.45 -9.55
N ASP A 32 -21.84 -5.70 -10.08
CA ASP A 32 -23.03 -5.77 -9.24
C ASP A 32 -22.96 -6.91 -8.23
N GLN A 33 -22.59 -8.12 -8.70
CA GLN A 33 -22.42 -9.29 -7.82
C GLN A 33 -21.32 -9.07 -6.78
N TRP A 34 -20.21 -8.46 -7.21
CA TRP A 34 -19.12 -8.10 -6.32
C TRP A 34 -19.58 -7.11 -5.24
N THR A 35 -20.28 -6.05 -5.62
CA THR A 35 -20.78 -5.03 -4.70
C THR A 35 -21.74 -5.64 -3.66
N GLU A 36 -22.70 -6.44 -4.10
CA GLU A 36 -23.62 -7.10 -3.19
C GLU A 36 -22.91 -8.02 -2.21
N ARG A 37 -21.90 -8.76 -2.70
CA ARG A 37 -21.12 -9.65 -1.85
C ARG A 37 -20.24 -8.89 -0.87
N ILE A 38 -19.61 -7.77 -1.26
CA ILE A 38 -18.89 -6.87 -0.35
C ILE A 38 -19.80 -6.43 0.81
N LEU A 39 -21.02 -6.00 0.51
CA LEU A 39 -21.98 -5.56 1.53
C LEU A 39 -22.41 -6.71 2.46
N GLN A 40 -22.60 -7.92 1.93
CA GLN A 40 -22.88 -9.11 2.74
C GLN A 40 -21.69 -9.45 3.66
N ASN A 41 -20.47 -9.44 3.13
CA ASN A 41 -19.25 -9.66 3.91
C ASN A 41 -19.11 -8.59 5.03
N TRP A 42 -19.41 -7.33 4.72
CA TRP A 42 -19.46 -6.27 5.73
C TRP A 42 -20.51 -6.54 6.81
N GLN A 43 -21.75 -6.90 6.43
CA GLN A 43 -22.81 -7.19 7.38
C GLN A 43 -22.46 -8.33 8.33
N TRP A 44 -21.78 -9.37 7.83
CA TRP A 44 -21.27 -10.45 8.69
C TRP A 44 -20.18 -9.93 9.64
N THR A 45 -19.14 -9.31 9.10
CA THR A 45 -17.96 -8.87 9.87
C THR A 45 -18.34 -7.82 10.92
N SER A 46 -19.20 -6.87 10.58
CA SER A 46 -19.65 -5.80 11.49
C SER A 46 -20.32 -6.31 12.76
N LYS A 47 -21.07 -7.42 12.63
CA LYS A 47 -21.69 -8.10 13.79
C LYS A 47 -20.64 -8.78 14.67
N GLN A 48 -19.64 -9.43 14.06
CA GLN A 48 -18.60 -10.16 14.81
C GLN A 48 -17.72 -9.22 15.64
N ILE A 49 -17.39 -8.05 15.11
CA ILE A 49 -16.49 -7.08 15.76
C ILE A 49 -17.23 -6.01 16.59
N LYS A 50 -18.57 -6.02 16.61
CA LYS A 50 -19.38 -4.94 17.22
C LYS A 50 -18.91 -3.55 16.72
N SER A 51 -19.00 -3.35 15.41
CA SER A 51 -18.39 -2.21 14.69
C SER A 51 -18.84 -0.84 15.20
N ASP A 52 -20.02 -0.75 15.85
CA ASP A 52 -20.53 0.44 16.53
C ASP A 52 -19.65 0.93 17.70
N GLN A 53 -18.76 0.07 18.20
CA GLN A 53 -17.82 0.38 19.27
C GLN A 53 -16.45 0.84 18.73
N HIS A 54 -16.26 0.91 17.40
CA HIS A 54 -15.01 1.27 16.76
C HIS A 54 -15.17 2.50 15.87
N LEU A 55 -14.18 3.39 15.93
CA LEU A 55 -14.06 4.50 14.98
C LEU A 55 -13.43 3.98 13.68
N ILE A 56 -14.16 4.08 12.57
CA ILE A 56 -13.60 3.78 11.24
C ILE A 56 -12.74 4.97 10.80
N SER A 57 -11.43 4.79 10.82
CA SER A 57 -10.47 5.84 10.48
C SER A 57 -10.13 5.89 9.00
N SER A 58 -10.26 4.76 8.30
CA SER A 58 -9.96 4.67 6.88
C SER A 58 -10.80 3.62 6.16
N ILE A 59 -11.17 3.92 4.91
CA ILE A 59 -11.72 3.01 3.91
C ILE A 59 -10.77 3.07 2.72
N TYR A 60 -10.25 1.93 2.28
CA TYR A 60 -9.26 1.87 1.22
C TYR A 60 -9.72 0.91 0.12
N PHE A 61 -10.00 1.45 -1.06
CA PHE A 61 -10.27 0.66 -2.26
C PHE A 61 -8.95 0.41 -2.98
N GLY A 62 -8.51 -0.84 -2.99
CA GLY A 62 -7.23 -1.24 -3.58
C GLY A 62 -7.32 -2.57 -4.34
N GLY A 63 -6.15 -3.06 -4.77
CA GLY A 63 -5.98 -4.40 -5.32
C GLY A 63 -5.61 -4.44 -6.79
N GLY A 64 -6.56 -4.59 -7.69
CA GLY A 64 -6.36 -4.52 -9.14
C GLY A 64 -6.38 -3.06 -9.61
N THR A 65 -7.55 -2.61 -10.04
CA THR A 65 -7.80 -1.24 -10.47
C THR A 65 -9.19 -0.81 -10.01
N PRO A 66 -9.33 -0.34 -8.76
CA PRO A 66 -10.62 0.05 -8.19
C PRO A 66 -11.37 1.13 -8.97
N SER A 67 -10.65 1.98 -9.71
CA SER A 67 -11.23 3.01 -10.58
C SER A 67 -12.08 2.44 -11.74
N LEU A 68 -11.98 1.16 -12.04
CA LEU A 68 -12.85 0.47 -13.00
C LEU A 68 -14.25 0.22 -12.46
N VAL A 69 -14.45 0.24 -11.14
CA VAL A 69 -15.77 0.03 -10.53
C VAL A 69 -16.67 1.24 -10.82
N PRO A 70 -17.88 1.04 -11.34
CA PRO A 70 -18.81 2.12 -11.60
C PRO A 70 -19.08 2.98 -10.35
N ILE A 71 -19.06 4.30 -10.50
CA ILE A 71 -19.19 5.26 -9.37
C ILE A 71 -20.46 5.01 -8.54
N PRO A 72 -21.64 4.72 -9.11
CA PRO A 72 -22.83 4.41 -8.31
C PRO A 72 -22.66 3.19 -7.39
N LEU A 73 -21.84 2.21 -7.79
CA LEU A 73 -21.55 1.04 -6.96
C LEU A 73 -20.55 1.35 -5.84
N LEU A 74 -19.56 2.22 -6.10
CA LEU A 74 -18.68 2.76 -5.05
C LEU A 74 -19.49 3.56 -4.04
N GLU A 75 -20.37 4.45 -4.49
CA GLU A 75 -21.27 5.23 -3.65
C GLU A 75 -22.16 4.33 -2.78
N LYS A 76 -22.75 3.28 -3.35
CA LYS A 76 -23.53 2.28 -2.61
C LYS A 76 -22.72 1.65 -1.49
N ILE A 77 -21.48 1.23 -1.76
CA ILE A 77 -20.61 0.65 -0.73
C ILE A 77 -20.28 1.70 0.34
N ILE A 78 -19.83 2.90 -0.07
CA ILE A 78 -19.43 3.96 0.84
C ILE A 78 -20.59 4.40 1.74
N SER A 79 -21.83 4.44 1.24
CA SER A 79 -23.01 4.84 2.01
C SER A 79 -23.37 3.84 3.11
N GLU A 80 -23.12 2.55 2.90
CA GLU A 80 -23.44 1.48 3.85
C GLU A 80 -22.35 1.27 4.93
N LEU A 81 -21.14 1.84 4.72
CA LEU A 81 -20.06 1.73 5.69
C LEU A 81 -20.11 2.85 6.73
N PRO A 82 -19.89 2.56 8.04
CA PRO A 82 -19.85 3.59 9.06
C PRO A 82 -18.65 4.50 8.84
N LYS A 83 -18.89 5.78 8.81
CA LYS A 83 -17.86 6.80 8.64
C LYS A 83 -18.22 8.09 9.35
N ASP A 84 -17.22 8.87 9.66
CA ASP A 84 -17.38 10.26 10.12
C ASP A 84 -16.73 11.23 9.11
N PRO A 85 -16.90 12.55 9.30
CA PRO A 85 -16.32 13.53 8.38
C PRO A 85 -14.78 13.47 8.23
N ASN A 86 -14.10 12.82 9.17
CA ASN A 86 -12.64 12.70 9.18
C ASN A 86 -12.15 11.34 8.64
N THR A 87 -13.05 10.42 8.29
CA THR A 87 -12.65 9.13 7.72
C THR A 87 -11.89 9.36 6.41
N GLU A 88 -10.69 8.81 6.30
CA GLU A 88 -9.94 8.80 5.04
C GLU A 88 -10.55 7.77 4.10
N ILE A 89 -10.98 8.19 2.92
CA ILE A 89 -11.51 7.28 1.88
C ILE A 89 -10.58 7.37 0.68
N THR A 90 -9.77 6.32 0.50
CA THR A 90 -8.77 6.21 -0.57
C THR A 90 -9.28 5.35 -1.71
N ILE A 91 -8.96 5.73 -2.95
CA ILE A 91 -9.10 4.88 -4.13
C ILE A 91 -7.79 4.83 -4.92
N GLU A 92 -7.38 3.60 -5.31
CA GLU A 92 -6.31 3.39 -6.27
C GLU A 92 -6.84 3.53 -7.69
N MET A 93 -6.04 4.14 -8.58
CA MET A 93 -6.41 4.32 -9.97
C MET A 93 -5.19 4.37 -10.88
N ASN A 94 -5.41 4.03 -12.15
CA ASN A 94 -4.41 4.26 -13.19
C ASN A 94 -4.54 5.66 -13.78
N PRO A 95 -3.46 6.22 -14.34
CA PRO A 95 -3.50 7.53 -14.99
C PRO A 95 -4.58 7.64 -16.06
N GLU A 96 -4.77 6.60 -16.86
CA GLU A 96 -5.75 6.56 -17.95
C GLU A 96 -7.21 6.68 -17.50
N ASP A 97 -7.51 6.42 -16.22
CA ASP A 97 -8.86 6.49 -15.65
C ASP A 97 -9.18 7.88 -15.09
N VAL A 98 -8.21 8.80 -15.09
CA VAL A 98 -8.37 10.14 -14.50
C VAL A 98 -8.97 11.13 -15.50
N THR A 99 -10.06 11.77 -15.09
CA THR A 99 -10.64 12.95 -15.76
C THR A 99 -11.11 13.94 -14.70
N GLU A 100 -11.26 15.22 -15.05
CA GLU A 100 -11.81 16.22 -14.14
C GLU A 100 -13.20 15.82 -13.62
N GLU A 101 -14.02 15.24 -14.48
CA GLU A 101 -15.38 14.80 -14.15
C GLU A 101 -15.37 13.66 -13.15
N ILE A 102 -14.51 12.65 -13.33
CA ILE A 102 -14.35 11.53 -12.39
C ILE A 102 -13.86 12.04 -11.03
N LEU A 103 -12.91 12.98 -11.01
CA LEU A 103 -12.41 13.55 -9.74
C LEU A 103 -13.50 14.31 -8.97
N LYS A 104 -14.40 15.04 -9.67
CA LYS A 104 -15.54 15.70 -9.05
C LYS A 104 -16.53 14.69 -8.47
N GLN A 105 -16.90 13.68 -9.25
CA GLN A 105 -17.83 12.63 -8.81
C GLN A 105 -17.24 11.83 -7.63
N TYR A 106 -15.96 11.51 -7.63
CA TYR A 106 -15.29 10.88 -6.48
C TYR A 106 -15.37 11.74 -5.23
N HIS A 107 -15.11 13.04 -5.36
CA HIS A 107 -15.22 13.98 -4.25
C HIS A 107 -16.65 14.05 -3.70
N GLU A 108 -17.66 14.07 -4.58
CA GLU A 108 -19.09 14.12 -4.23
C GLU A 108 -19.54 12.89 -3.43
N ILE A 109 -19.05 11.69 -3.77
CA ILE A 109 -19.34 10.46 -3.00
C ILE A 109 -18.49 10.28 -1.74
N GLY A 110 -17.59 11.25 -1.44
CA GLY A 110 -16.80 11.30 -0.22
C GLY A 110 -15.40 10.72 -0.31
N ILE A 111 -14.91 10.30 -1.50
CA ILE A 111 -13.51 9.95 -1.69
C ILE A 111 -12.67 11.20 -1.48
N ASN A 112 -11.69 11.14 -0.59
CA ASN A 112 -10.88 12.28 -0.18
C ASN A 112 -9.36 12.04 -0.29
N ARG A 113 -8.94 10.85 -0.77
CA ARG A 113 -7.55 10.51 -1.07
C ARG A 113 -7.45 9.67 -2.35
N LEU A 114 -6.43 9.97 -3.18
CA LEU A 114 -6.13 9.24 -4.43
C LEU A 114 -4.74 8.61 -4.34
N SER A 115 -4.57 7.38 -4.88
CA SER A 115 -3.28 6.76 -5.15
C SER A 115 -3.16 6.41 -6.62
N ILE A 116 -2.17 6.98 -7.32
CA ILE A 116 -2.07 6.90 -8.78
C ILE A 116 -0.90 6.03 -9.19
N GLY A 117 -1.17 4.92 -9.84
CA GLY A 117 -0.15 3.98 -10.28
C GLY A 117 0.63 4.46 -11.52
N ILE A 118 1.58 5.36 -11.35
CA ILE A 118 2.48 5.83 -12.43
C ILE A 118 3.56 4.79 -12.74
N GLN A 119 4.22 4.31 -11.72
CA GLN A 119 5.33 3.34 -11.67
C GLN A 119 6.66 3.89 -12.18
N THR A 120 6.70 4.65 -13.27
CA THR A 120 7.89 5.36 -13.78
C THR A 120 7.48 6.40 -14.84
N PHE A 121 8.18 7.50 -14.90
CA PHE A 121 8.08 8.47 -16.01
C PHE A 121 9.09 8.15 -17.13
N HIS A 122 10.03 7.22 -16.91
CA HIS A 122 11.04 6.93 -17.91
C HIS A 122 10.51 5.99 -19.02
N PRO A 123 10.48 6.40 -20.31
CA PRO A 123 9.79 5.66 -21.39
C PRO A 123 10.29 4.22 -21.58
N LYS A 124 11.60 3.99 -21.40
CA LYS A 124 12.24 2.65 -21.49
C LYS A 124 11.68 1.70 -20.43
N HIS A 125 11.52 2.20 -19.19
CA HIS A 125 11.07 1.40 -18.06
C HIS A 125 9.54 1.25 -18.05
N ALA A 126 8.79 2.25 -18.51
CA ALA A 126 7.34 2.14 -18.72
C ALA A 126 7.00 1.01 -19.68
N LYS A 127 7.79 0.84 -20.77
CA LYS A 127 7.64 -0.28 -21.70
C LYS A 127 7.94 -1.64 -21.05
N LEU A 128 8.97 -1.74 -20.20
CA LEU A 128 9.27 -2.95 -19.42
C LEU A 128 8.12 -3.34 -18.50
N LEU A 129 7.55 -2.37 -17.81
CA LEU A 129 6.43 -2.54 -16.88
C LEU A 129 5.06 -2.68 -17.58
N ARG A 130 5.04 -2.59 -18.93
CA ARG A 130 3.82 -2.62 -19.77
C ARG A 130 2.78 -1.57 -19.33
N ARG A 131 3.24 -0.33 -19.05
CA ARG A 131 2.33 0.77 -18.80
C ARG A 131 1.72 1.26 -20.11
N SER A 132 0.41 1.56 -20.10
CA SER A 132 -0.36 1.98 -21.27
C SER A 132 -0.21 3.47 -21.58
N HIS A 133 0.02 4.30 -20.55
CA HIS A 133 0.14 5.74 -20.68
C HIS A 133 1.55 6.17 -21.12
N THR A 134 1.62 7.27 -21.84
CA THR A 134 2.88 7.96 -22.15
C THR A 134 3.30 8.86 -20.97
N VAL A 135 4.57 9.26 -20.95
CA VAL A 135 5.11 10.20 -19.94
C VAL A 135 4.34 11.52 -19.94
N GLN A 136 4.03 12.05 -21.14
CA GLN A 136 3.26 13.30 -21.26
C GLN A 136 1.85 13.16 -20.68
N GLN A 137 1.16 12.06 -20.99
CA GLN A 137 -0.16 11.79 -20.41
C GLN A 137 -0.10 11.69 -18.89
N ALA A 138 0.91 10.99 -18.32
CA ALA A 138 1.08 10.91 -16.87
C ALA A 138 1.28 12.31 -16.26
N HIS A 139 2.10 13.17 -16.87
CA HIS A 139 2.31 14.52 -16.41
C HIS A 139 1.04 15.36 -16.45
N ASP A 140 0.31 15.34 -17.58
CA ASP A 140 -0.90 16.14 -17.76
C ASP A 140 -2.00 15.74 -16.76
N ILE A 141 -2.14 14.44 -16.53
CA ILE A 141 -3.09 13.87 -15.56
C ILE A 141 -2.74 14.33 -14.14
N LEU A 142 -1.47 14.32 -13.74
CA LEU A 142 -1.05 14.77 -12.42
C LEU A 142 -1.28 16.27 -12.21
N GLN A 143 -1.24 17.09 -13.26
CA GLN A 143 -1.66 18.48 -13.18
C GLN A 143 -3.18 18.60 -12.96
N ILE A 144 -4.00 17.82 -13.66
CA ILE A 144 -5.44 17.77 -13.44
C ILE A 144 -5.77 17.38 -12.00
N ILE A 145 -5.08 16.37 -11.43
CA ILE A 145 -5.26 15.95 -10.03
C ILE A 145 -4.87 17.07 -9.07
N LYS A 146 -3.73 17.72 -9.28
CA LYS A 146 -3.22 18.81 -8.44
C LYS A 146 -4.21 19.98 -8.37
N GLU A 147 -4.86 20.30 -9.49
CA GLU A 147 -5.86 21.36 -9.61
C GLU A 147 -7.25 20.90 -9.12
N GLY A 148 -7.52 19.60 -9.12
CA GLY A 148 -8.78 18.96 -8.77
C GLY A 148 -9.25 19.19 -7.32
N PRO A 149 -10.45 18.73 -6.96
CA PRO A 149 -11.04 18.96 -5.64
C PRO A 149 -10.36 18.15 -4.53
N ILE A 150 -9.77 16.97 -4.84
CA ILE A 150 -9.15 16.08 -3.88
C ILE A 150 -7.67 16.46 -3.72
N LYS A 151 -7.33 17.10 -2.59
CA LYS A 151 -5.97 17.62 -2.35
C LYS A 151 -5.01 16.61 -1.72
N ASN A 152 -5.52 15.54 -1.12
CA ASN A 152 -4.71 14.43 -0.62
C ASN A 152 -4.55 13.39 -1.73
N TRP A 153 -3.38 13.38 -2.36
CA TRP A 153 -3.09 12.43 -3.45
C TRP A 153 -1.64 11.98 -3.44
N SER A 154 -1.43 10.80 -3.95
CA SER A 154 -0.10 10.22 -4.13
C SER A 154 0.06 9.66 -5.54
N PHE A 155 1.30 9.48 -5.95
CA PHE A 155 1.60 8.56 -7.02
C PHE A 155 2.66 7.55 -6.60
N ASP A 156 2.58 6.38 -7.23
CA ASP A 156 3.43 5.26 -6.92
C ASP A 156 4.51 5.14 -8.00
N LEU A 157 5.76 4.97 -7.58
CA LEU A 157 6.92 4.69 -8.43
C LEU A 157 7.57 3.39 -8.03
N ILE A 158 8.23 2.73 -9.00
CA ILE A 158 9.04 1.53 -8.78
C ILE A 158 10.47 1.85 -9.17
N PHE A 159 11.41 1.59 -8.26
CA PHE A 159 12.86 1.67 -8.52
C PHE A 159 13.50 0.28 -8.46
N GLY A 160 14.79 0.18 -8.77
CA GLY A 160 15.47 -1.12 -8.81
C GLY A 160 15.10 -1.95 -10.05
N LEU A 161 14.65 -1.29 -11.12
CA LEU A 161 14.24 -1.95 -12.34
C LEU A 161 15.43 -2.54 -13.10
N PRO A 162 15.26 -3.67 -13.81
CA PRO A 162 16.32 -4.22 -14.68
C PRO A 162 16.93 -3.16 -15.60
N LYS A 163 18.25 -3.03 -15.57
CA LYS A 163 19.01 -2.04 -16.36
C LYS A 163 18.63 -0.57 -16.08
N GLN A 164 18.04 -0.27 -14.94
CA GLN A 164 17.81 1.11 -14.49
C GLN A 164 19.12 1.69 -13.97
N SER A 165 19.62 2.74 -14.59
CA SER A 165 20.77 3.48 -14.07
C SER A 165 20.34 4.44 -12.95
N VAL A 166 21.31 5.01 -12.25
CA VAL A 166 21.05 6.06 -11.25
C VAL A 166 20.46 7.30 -11.93
N GLU A 167 20.91 7.62 -13.15
CA GLU A 167 20.38 8.74 -13.95
C GLU A 167 18.93 8.50 -14.37
N ASP A 168 18.57 7.25 -14.75
CA ASP A 168 17.19 6.88 -15.07
C ASP A 168 16.28 7.10 -13.85
N LEU A 169 16.75 6.79 -12.64
CA LEU A 169 16.02 7.07 -11.39
C LEU A 169 15.85 8.57 -11.16
N TYR A 170 16.92 9.36 -11.30
CA TYR A 170 16.84 10.81 -11.13
C TYR A 170 15.91 11.48 -12.15
N TYR A 171 15.72 10.87 -13.31
CA TYR A 171 14.68 11.30 -14.24
C TYR A 171 13.28 11.23 -13.60
N ASP A 172 12.95 10.13 -12.92
CA ASP A 172 11.68 9.99 -12.19
C ASP A 172 11.60 10.97 -11.00
N LEU A 173 12.67 11.11 -10.21
CA LEU A 173 12.72 12.02 -9.06
C LEU A 173 12.55 13.49 -9.44
N ASN A 174 12.97 13.90 -10.66
CA ASN A 174 12.73 15.26 -11.15
C ASN A 174 11.24 15.60 -11.31
N TYR A 175 10.39 14.61 -11.64
CA TYR A 175 8.94 14.82 -11.67
C TYR A 175 8.38 15.08 -10.27
N ILE A 176 8.91 14.40 -9.24
CA ILE A 176 8.53 14.69 -7.85
C ILE A 176 8.85 16.17 -7.51
N LYS A 177 10.04 16.63 -7.87
CA LYS A 177 10.46 18.02 -7.64
C LYS A 177 9.57 19.05 -8.36
N GLN A 178 9.10 18.73 -9.56
CA GLN A 178 8.25 19.62 -10.36
C GLN A 178 6.79 19.63 -9.85
N LEU A 179 6.24 18.46 -9.57
CA LEU A 179 4.84 18.26 -9.22
C LEU A 179 4.55 18.54 -7.74
N GLN A 180 5.52 18.24 -6.88
CA GLN A 180 5.43 18.37 -5.42
C GLN A 180 4.15 17.73 -4.86
N PRO A 181 3.91 16.40 -5.11
CA PRO A 181 2.74 15.74 -4.58
C PRO A 181 2.77 15.75 -3.05
N PRO A 182 1.63 15.76 -2.35
CA PRO A 182 1.63 15.71 -0.89
C PRO A 182 2.15 14.37 -0.34
N HIS A 183 2.08 13.29 -1.12
CA HIS A 183 2.51 11.96 -0.73
C HIS A 183 3.13 11.22 -1.92
N ILE A 184 4.07 10.31 -1.66
CA ILE A 184 4.77 9.50 -2.67
C ILE A 184 4.97 8.10 -2.12
N SER A 185 4.65 7.08 -2.94
CA SER A 185 5.02 5.70 -2.68
C SER A 185 6.17 5.31 -3.60
N LEU A 186 7.26 4.81 -3.05
CA LEU A 186 8.44 4.36 -3.79
C LEU A 186 8.78 2.92 -3.40
N TYR A 187 8.44 1.99 -4.29
CA TYR A 187 8.63 0.57 -4.07
C TYR A 187 9.90 0.08 -4.76
N GLY A 188 10.75 -0.65 -4.03
CA GLY A 188 11.79 -1.47 -4.66
C GLY A 188 11.14 -2.60 -5.45
N LEU A 189 11.60 -2.83 -6.69
CA LEU A 189 11.08 -3.96 -7.46
C LEU A 189 11.41 -5.28 -6.76
N SER A 190 10.39 -6.07 -6.47
CA SER A 190 10.51 -7.45 -6.00
C SER A 190 10.21 -8.45 -7.13
N TYR A 191 10.82 -9.64 -7.01
CA TYR A 191 10.66 -10.72 -7.98
C TYR A 191 9.78 -11.81 -7.37
N GLU A 192 8.47 -11.54 -7.34
CA GLU A 192 7.49 -12.41 -6.72
C GLU A 192 7.29 -13.71 -7.51
N GLU A 193 7.22 -14.83 -6.80
CA GLU A 193 7.00 -16.15 -7.40
C GLU A 193 5.73 -16.18 -8.27
N GLY A 194 5.80 -16.90 -9.39
CA GLY A 194 4.68 -17.05 -10.31
C GLY A 194 4.40 -15.86 -11.22
N THR A 195 5.12 -14.73 -11.09
CA THR A 195 4.96 -13.59 -12.01
C THR A 195 5.69 -13.83 -13.35
N PRO A 196 5.22 -13.21 -14.46
CA PRO A 196 5.94 -13.27 -15.73
C PRO A 196 7.36 -12.71 -15.66
N LEU A 197 7.58 -11.69 -14.83
CA LEU A 197 8.90 -11.06 -14.66
C LEU A 197 9.87 -12.02 -13.99
N THR A 198 9.46 -12.68 -12.90
CA THR A 198 10.30 -13.66 -12.18
C THR A 198 10.66 -14.84 -13.08
N ARG A 199 9.67 -15.36 -13.84
CA ARG A 199 9.95 -16.40 -14.84
C ARG A 199 10.95 -15.96 -15.90
N ALA A 200 10.94 -14.69 -16.32
CA ALA A 200 11.92 -14.19 -17.28
C ALA A 200 13.33 -14.07 -16.66
N VAL A 201 13.43 -13.78 -15.37
CA VAL A 201 14.70 -13.80 -14.61
C VAL A 201 15.22 -15.24 -14.48
N GLU A 202 14.40 -16.19 -14.04
CA GLU A 202 14.75 -17.61 -13.94
C GLU A 202 15.26 -18.18 -15.29
N GLN A 203 14.68 -17.73 -16.39
CA GLN A 203 15.09 -18.08 -17.76
C GLN A 203 16.28 -17.25 -18.27
N GLN A 204 16.91 -16.42 -17.44
CA GLN A 204 18.03 -15.54 -17.79
C GLN A 204 17.74 -14.57 -18.96
N LYS A 205 16.47 -14.30 -19.26
CA LYS A 205 16.06 -13.31 -20.27
C LYS A 205 16.11 -11.88 -19.75
N ILE A 206 15.96 -11.73 -18.45
CA ILE A 206 16.08 -10.47 -17.71
C ILE A 206 17.10 -10.70 -16.60
N ILE A 207 18.02 -9.75 -16.47
CA ILE A 207 19.01 -9.75 -15.38
C ILE A 207 18.54 -8.72 -14.36
N PRO A 208 18.35 -9.11 -13.09
CA PRO A 208 18.05 -8.17 -11.99
C PRO A 208 19.11 -7.07 -11.89
N LEU A 209 18.74 -5.97 -11.29
CA LEU A 209 19.69 -4.91 -10.97
C LEU A 209 20.70 -5.41 -9.94
N GLU A 210 21.94 -5.00 -10.06
CA GLU A 210 23.00 -5.31 -9.10
C GLU A 210 22.68 -4.63 -7.74
N GLU A 211 22.93 -5.32 -6.64
CA GLU A 211 22.61 -4.88 -5.28
C GLU A 211 23.26 -3.53 -4.93
N ASP A 212 24.52 -3.32 -5.33
CA ASP A 212 25.22 -2.06 -5.11
C ASP A 212 24.53 -0.87 -5.80
N ILE A 213 24.04 -1.08 -7.04
CA ILE A 213 23.30 -0.05 -7.78
C ILE A 213 21.93 0.19 -7.15
N TRP A 214 21.25 -0.88 -6.74
CA TRP A 214 19.97 -0.78 -6.03
C TRP A 214 20.13 0.04 -4.74
N LYS A 215 21.18 -0.22 -3.96
CA LYS A 215 21.49 0.52 -2.75
C LYS A 215 21.78 2.00 -3.02
N LEU A 216 22.57 2.30 -4.05
CA LEU A 216 22.83 3.69 -4.46
C LEU A 216 21.52 4.41 -4.85
N GLN A 217 20.61 3.72 -5.53
CA GLN A 217 19.28 4.26 -5.87
C GLN A 217 18.47 4.54 -4.61
N PHE A 218 18.40 3.58 -3.68
CA PHE A 218 17.67 3.74 -2.41
C PHE A 218 18.20 4.93 -1.59
N ASP A 219 19.52 5.02 -1.41
CA ASP A 219 20.14 6.11 -0.67
C ASP A 219 19.87 7.47 -1.36
N GLY A 220 19.94 7.51 -2.70
CA GLY A 220 19.63 8.69 -3.52
C GLY A 220 18.17 9.15 -3.37
N ILE A 221 17.21 8.20 -3.35
CA ILE A 221 15.79 8.47 -3.09
C ILE A 221 15.61 9.14 -1.73
N VAL A 222 16.14 8.49 -0.67
CA VAL A 222 15.98 8.97 0.71
C VAL A 222 16.54 10.38 0.87
N GLN A 223 17.73 10.62 0.33
CA GLN A 223 18.36 11.95 0.42
C GLN A 223 17.59 13.00 -0.37
N THR A 224 17.20 12.68 -1.62
CA THR A 224 16.45 13.61 -2.48
C THR A 224 15.11 14.02 -1.85
N LEU A 225 14.35 13.04 -1.35
CA LEU A 225 13.04 13.32 -0.76
C LEU A 225 13.17 14.10 0.55
N LYS A 226 14.18 13.80 1.37
CA LYS A 226 14.49 14.57 2.58
C LYS A 226 14.80 16.03 2.24
N ASP A 227 15.63 16.29 1.21
CA ASP A 227 16.00 17.64 0.77
C ASP A 227 14.79 18.41 0.20
N LEU A 228 13.80 17.71 -0.35
CA LEU A 228 12.53 18.26 -0.81
C LEU A 228 11.50 18.45 0.34
N GLY A 229 11.86 18.10 1.58
CA GLY A 229 11.01 18.29 2.75
C GLY A 229 10.02 17.16 3.03
N TYR A 230 10.14 16.02 2.33
CA TYR A 230 9.33 14.85 2.64
C TYR A 230 9.89 14.09 3.83
N ARG A 231 8.98 13.50 4.61
CA ARG A 231 9.30 12.63 5.73
C ARG A 231 8.96 11.18 5.35
N ARG A 232 9.93 10.28 5.46
CA ARG A 232 9.62 8.85 5.41
C ARG A 232 8.90 8.47 6.69
N TYR A 233 7.68 7.95 6.61
CA TYR A 233 6.93 7.50 7.78
C TYR A 233 6.86 5.96 7.87
N GLU A 234 7.11 5.25 6.76
CA GLU A 234 7.29 3.80 6.72
C GLU A 234 8.22 3.40 5.56
N VAL A 235 8.43 2.10 5.32
CA VAL A 235 9.48 1.56 4.44
C VAL A 235 9.45 2.13 3.01
N SER A 236 8.26 2.27 2.42
CA SER A 236 8.08 2.68 1.01
C SER A 236 7.42 4.05 0.83
N ASN A 237 6.87 4.64 1.89
CA ASN A 237 6.04 5.82 1.78
C ASN A 237 6.65 7.07 2.42
N PHE A 238 6.55 8.16 1.67
CA PHE A 238 7.05 9.48 2.04
C PHE A 238 5.92 10.51 1.89
N SER A 239 5.81 11.45 2.81
CA SER A 239 4.79 12.48 2.76
C SER A 239 5.28 13.84 3.25
N GLN A 240 4.60 14.89 2.85
CA GLN A 240 4.55 16.13 3.59
C GLN A 240 3.79 15.90 4.90
N LEU A 241 4.06 16.70 5.93
CA LEU A 241 3.43 16.56 7.24
C LEU A 241 1.90 16.65 7.14
N GLY A 242 1.20 15.63 7.65
CA GLY A 242 -0.27 15.55 7.67
C GLY A 242 -0.90 14.93 6.41
N PHE A 243 -0.07 14.42 5.48
CA PHE A 243 -0.51 13.71 4.28
C PHE A 243 -0.12 12.22 4.29
N GLU A 244 0.28 11.69 5.45
CA GLU A 244 0.48 10.24 5.62
C GLU A 244 -0.81 9.49 5.30
N SER A 245 -0.72 8.36 4.60
CA SER A 245 -1.88 7.48 4.40
C SER A 245 -2.27 6.88 5.75
N ARG A 246 -3.44 7.25 6.26
CA ARG A 246 -3.93 6.73 7.55
C ARG A 246 -4.13 5.23 7.53
N HIS A 247 -4.56 4.69 6.39
CA HIS A 247 -4.73 3.26 6.24
C HIS A 247 -3.40 2.53 6.42
N ASN A 248 -2.35 2.96 5.68
CA ASN A 248 -1.03 2.35 5.75
C ASN A 248 -0.38 2.56 7.11
N GLU A 249 -0.43 3.80 7.62
CA GLU A 249 0.14 4.16 8.92
C GLU A 249 -0.46 3.31 10.05
N ASN A 250 -1.79 3.20 10.10
CA ASN A 250 -2.49 2.41 11.11
C ASN A 250 -2.15 0.92 11.00
N THR A 251 -2.05 0.38 9.78
CA THR A 251 -1.66 -1.02 9.55
C THR A 251 -0.25 -1.29 10.10
N TRP A 252 0.73 -0.45 9.78
CA TRP A 252 2.09 -0.58 10.32
C TRP A 252 2.17 -0.34 11.83
N LYS A 253 1.27 0.44 12.40
CA LYS A 253 1.11 0.61 13.85
C LYS A 253 0.35 -0.55 14.51
N GLY A 254 0.06 -1.64 13.79
CA GLY A 254 -0.61 -2.83 14.31
C GLY A 254 -2.08 -2.60 14.69
N SER A 255 -2.72 -1.57 14.12
CA SER A 255 -4.16 -1.35 14.25
C SER A 255 -4.92 -2.43 13.49
N SER A 256 -6.13 -2.72 13.98
CA SER A 256 -6.99 -3.70 13.31
C SER A 256 -7.55 -3.13 12.00
N TYR A 257 -7.77 -4.02 11.04
CA TYR A 257 -8.44 -3.70 9.79
C TYR A 257 -9.26 -4.89 9.29
N ILE A 258 -10.30 -4.58 8.55
CA ILE A 258 -11.19 -5.54 7.92
C ILE A 258 -10.86 -5.60 6.45
N GLY A 259 -10.59 -6.82 5.95
CA GLY A 259 -10.50 -7.06 4.51
C GLY A 259 -11.84 -7.52 3.95
N LEU A 260 -12.30 -6.91 2.87
CA LEU A 260 -13.51 -7.27 2.14
C LEU A 260 -13.16 -7.52 0.67
N GLY A 261 -13.71 -8.58 0.09
CA GLY A 261 -13.45 -8.92 -1.31
C GLY A 261 -12.56 -10.15 -1.48
N PRO A 262 -12.47 -10.68 -2.72
CA PRO A 262 -11.69 -11.89 -2.98
C PRO A 262 -10.21 -11.64 -2.70
N SER A 263 -9.55 -12.59 -2.02
CA SER A 263 -8.15 -12.49 -1.56
C SER A 263 -7.88 -11.39 -0.52
N ALA A 264 -8.90 -10.72 0.00
CA ALA A 264 -8.70 -9.70 1.03
C ALA A 264 -8.31 -10.35 2.36
N HIS A 265 -7.24 -9.83 2.96
CA HIS A 265 -6.81 -10.15 4.31
C HIS A 265 -7.36 -9.14 5.30
N GLY A 266 -7.59 -9.59 6.54
CA GLY A 266 -7.97 -8.72 7.65
C GLY A 266 -7.21 -9.08 8.92
N TYR A 267 -7.15 -8.12 9.85
CA TYR A 267 -6.60 -8.29 11.20
C TYR A 267 -7.59 -7.72 12.20
N LEU A 268 -8.34 -8.60 12.85
CA LEU A 268 -9.47 -8.25 13.69
C LEU A 268 -9.05 -7.66 15.06
N PRO A 269 -9.95 -6.98 15.78
CA PRO A 269 -9.67 -6.45 17.14
C PRO A 269 -9.26 -7.52 18.15
N ASN A 270 -9.72 -8.78 18.00
CA ASN A 270 -9.31 -9.92 18.81
C ASN A 270 -7.97 -10.53 18.38
N LYS A 271 -7.26 -9.90 17.43
CA LYS A 271 -5.97 -10.32 16.89
C LYS A 271 -6.00 -11.54 15.98
N ASN A 272 -7.16 -12.03 15.60
CA ASN A 272 -7.29 -13.08 14.61
C ASN A 272 -7.09 -12.50 13.21
N ARG A 273 -6.49 -13.29 12.32
CA ARG A 273 -6.38 -12.96 10.91
C ARG A 273 -7.56 -13.51 10.14
N THR A 274 -7.98 -12.81 9.12
CA THR A 274 -9.03 -13.27 8.21
C THR A 274 -8.53 -13.28 6.77
N LEU A 275 -9.07 -14.18 5.96
CA LEU A 275 -8.76 -14.29 4.54
C LEU A 275 -10.00 -14.74 3.77
N TYR A 276 -10.30 -14.07 2.69
CA TYR A 276 -11.27 -14.54 1.70
C TYR A 276 -10.59 -15.32 0.56
N ASP A 277 -11.33 -16.28 -0.03
CA ASP A 277 -10.81 -17.08 -1.15
C ASP A 277 -10.44 -16.17 -2.34
N SER A 278 -9.31 -16.46 -2.97
CA SER A 278 -8.82 -15.73 -4.13
C SER A 278 -9.56 -16.07 -5.43
N ASN A 279 -10.31 -17.16 -5.48
CA ASN A 279 -11.15 -17.50 -6.62
C ASN A 279 -12.50 -16.80 -6.50
N PHE A 280 -12.85 -15.96 -7.48
CA PHE A 280 -14.07 -15.14 -7.44
C PHE A 280 -15.36 -15.96 -7.22
N GLN A 281 -15.52 -17.10 -7.90
CA GLN A 281 -16.72 -17.92 -7.78
C GLN A 281 -16.82 -18.58 -6.41
N LYS A 282 -15.71 -19.02 -5.84
CA LYS A 282 -15.68 -19.56 -4.47
C LYS A 282 -15.97 -18.47 -3.45
N TRP A 283 -15.37 -17.28 -3.62
CA TRP A 283 -15.63 -16.13 -2.77
C TRP A 283 -17.10 -15.68 -2.80
N LEU A 284 -17.77 -15.70 -3.96
CA LEU A 284 -19.20 -15.43 -4.05
C LEU A 284 -20.06 -16.40 -3.21
N GLN A 285 -19.58 -17.62 -2.98
CA GLN A 285 -20.28 -18.65 -2.19
C GLN A 285 -19.81 -18.68 -0.72
N GLN A 286 -18.72 -17.99 -0.40
CA GLN A 286 -18.09 -17.99 0.92
C GLN A 286 -18.82 -17.03 1.85
N GLU A 287 -19.64 -17.51 2.77
CA GLU A 287 -20.44 -16.67 3.69
C GLU A 287 -19.57 -15.90 4.67
N GLU A 288 -18.50 -16.50 5.18
CA GLU A 288 -17.55 -15.94 6.14
C GLU A 288 -16.11 -16.15 5.71
N PRO A 289 -15.16 -15.28 6.12
CA PRO A 289 -13.75 -15.49 5.80
C PRO A 289 -13.18 -16.71 6.52
N TYR A 290 -12.10 -17.26 6.02
CA TYR A 290 -11.24 -18.14 6.82
C TYR A 290 -10.69 -17.34 7.99
N ILE A 291 -10.74 -17.92 9.20
CA ILE A 291 -10.24 -17.29 10.42
C ILE A 291 -9.04 -18.11 10.91
N GLU A 292 -7.93 -17.44 11.08
CA GLU A 292 -6.72 -17.99 11.68
C GLU A 292 -6.52 -17.34 13.05
N GLU A 293 -6.52 -18.16 14.10
CA GLU A 293 -6.19 -17.71 15.45
C GLU A 293 -4.68 -17.55 15.58
N SER A 294 -4.24 -16.35 15.96
CA SER A 294 -2.82 -16.06 16.11
C SER A 294 -2.30 -16.60 17.45
N SER A 295 -1.24 -17.40 17.41
CA SER A 295 -0.49 -17.78 18.61
C SER A 295 0.27 -16.57 19.18
N GLN A 296 0.75 -16.67 20.42
CA GLN A 296 1.52 -15.61 21.05
C GLN A 296 2.80 -15.28 20.27
N ASP A 297 3.49 -16.30 19.74
CA ASP A 297 4.68 -16.12 18.93
C ASP A 297 4.37 -15.43 17.59
N GLN A 298 3.25 -15.77 16.95
CA GLN A 298 2.79 -15.08 15.74
C GLN A 298 2.47 -13.59 16.03
N LEU A 299 1.80 -13.29 17.14
CA LEU A 299 1.53 -11.91 17.55
C LEU A 299 2.81 -11.12 17.81
N MET A 300 3.83 -11.74 18.40
CA MET A 300 5.13 -11.12 18.57
C MET A 300 5.80 -10.84 17.22
N MET A 301 5.84 -11.82 16.32
CA MET A 301 6.42 -11.66 14.99
C MET A 301 5.70 -10.59 14.19
N ASP A 302 4.36 -10.56 14.22
CA ASP A 302 3.56 -9.51 13.56
C ASP A 302 3.90 -8.13 14.08
N LEU A 303 4.02 -7.99 15.42
CA LEU A 303 4.38 -6.74 16.05
C LEU A 303 5.76 -6.27 15.59
N ILE A 304 6.76 -7.16 15.54
CA ILE A 304 8.11 -6.83 15.10
C ILE A 304 8.10 -6.43 13.62
N LEU A 305 7.53 -7.28 12.76
CA LEU A 305 7.51 -7.08 11.31
C LEU A 305 6.78 -5.80 10.90
N THR A 306 5.65 -5.50 11.53
CA THR A 306 4.89 -4.29 11.21
C THR A 306 5.53 -3.02 11.78
N ARG A 307 5.91 -3.04 13.06
CA ARG A 307 6.43 -1.85 13.76
C ARG A 307 7.82 -1.43 13.28
N LEU A 308 8.71 -2.37 12.92
CA LEU A 308 10.02 -1.99 12.39
C LEU A 308 9.91 -1.33 11.01
N ARG A 309 8.86 -1.63 10.24
CA ARG A 309 8.61 -0.95 8.96
C ARG A 309 8.07 0.47 9.10
N HIS A 310 7.68 0.87 10.30
CA HIS A 310 7.23 2.24 10.62
C HIS A 310 8.33 3.06 11.27
N ALA A 311 8.44 4.35 10.92
CA ALA A 311 9.50 5.24 11.43
C ALA A 311 9.48 5.43 12.96
N ASP A 312 8.33 5.20 13.61
CA ASP A 312 8.24 5.23 15.06
C ASP A 312 8.86 3.99 15.73
N GLY A 313 9.01 2.87 15.00
CA GLY A 313 9.54 1.61 15.52
C GLY A 313 8.68 0.97 16.61
N ILE A 314 9.25 0.01 17.34
CA ILE A 314 8.58 -0.81 18.34
C ILE A 314 8.74 -0.16 19.73
N PRO A 315 7.64 0.16 20.43
CA PRO A 315 7.72 0.45 21.87
C PRO A 315 8.05 -0.84 22.63
N ILE A 316 9.15 -0.87 23.39
CA ILE A 316 9.60 -2.10 24.09
C ILE A 316 8.54 -2.65 25.04
N HIS A 317 7.71 -1.79 25.63
CA HIS A 317 6.64 -2.25 26.52
C HIS A 317 5.58 -3.08 25.81
N GLU A 318 5.32 -2.89 24.49
CA GLU A 318 4.36 -3.73 23.74
C GLU A 318 4.86 -5.18 23.66
N LEU A 319 6.16 -5.41 23.48
CA LEU A 319 6.75 -6.76 23.55
C LEU A 319 6.64 -7.35 24.97
N SER A 320 6.80 -6.52 25.99
CA SER A 320 6.65 -6.96 27.39
C SER A 320 5.22 -7.37 27.71
N LEU A 321 4.21 -6.72 27.13
CA LEU A 321 2.80 -7.12 27.28
C LEU A 321 2.51 -8.50 26.68
N LEU A 322 3.29 -8.90 25.67
CA LEU A 322 3.23 -10.25 25.08
C LEU A 322 4.12 -11.26 25.85
N GLY A 323 4.74 -10.86 26.97
CA GLY A 323 5.58 -11.73 27.77
C GLY A 323 7.04 -11.84 27.33
N TYR A 324 7.48 -11.05 26.33
CA TYR A 324 8.84 -11.10 25.79
C TYR A 324 9.71 -10.00 26.41
N ARG A 325 11.00 -10.31 26.62
CA ARG A 325 12.01 -9.34 27.09
C ARG A 325 13.03 -9.10 25.98
N VAL A 326 13.26 -7.84 25.65
CA VAL A 326 14.31 -7.46 24.71
C VAL A 326 15.65 -7.42 25.42
N ASN A 327 16.60 -8.19 24.91
CA ASN A 327 18.00 -8.12 25.37
C ASN A 327 18.75 -7.08 24.53
N ILE A 328 18.82 -5.85 25.00
CA ILE A 328 19.50 -4.75 24.28
C ILE A 328 20.97 -5.06 24.04
N SER A 329 21.64 -5.74 24.97
CA SER A 329 23.05 -6.10 24.79
C SER A 329 23.26 -7.06 23.61
N ALA A 330 22.29 -7.92 23.33
CA ALA A 330 22.35 -8.80 22.16
C ALA A 330 22.14 -8.04 20.85
N LEU A 331 21.51 -6.86 20.89
CA LEU A 331 21.29 -6.00 19.72
C LEU A 331 22.42 -4.99 19.50
N GLN A 332 23.41 -4.92 20.40
CA GLN A 332 24.46 -3.90 20.40
C GLN A 332 25.20 -3.85 19.05
N GLN A 333 25.55 -5.00 18.48
CA GLN A 333 26.22 -5.07 17.17
C GLN A 333 25.40 -4.44 16.03
N TYR A 334 24.09 -4.58 16.04
CA TYR A 334 23.21 -3.98 15.01
C TYR A 334 23.09 -2.46 15.20
N ILE A 335 23.15 -2.00 16.46
CA ILE A 335 23.12 -0.58 16.80
C ILE A 335 24.44 0.08 16.38
N GLU A 336 25.59 -0.54 16.66
CA GLU A 336 26.93 -0.05 16.28
C GLU A 336 27.12 0.01 14.76
N HIS A 337 26.40 -0.83 14.00
CA HIS A 337 26.45 -0.83 12.54
C HIS A 337 25.34 0.01 11.88
N ASP A 338 24.62 0.86 12.61
CA ASP A 338 23.51 1.71 12.13
C ASP A 338 22.33 0.94 11.52
N MET A 339 22.19 -0.35 11.87
CA MET A 339 21.04 -1.17 11.43
C MET A 339 19.81 -0.92 12.29
N LEU A 340 20.03 -0.72 13.59
CA LEU A 340 19.00 -0.43 14.58
C LEU A 340 19.36 0.83 15.38
N GLU A 341 18.36 1.51 15.89
CA GLU A 341 18.45 2.59 16.85
C GLU A 341 17.61 2.27 18.08
N TYR A 342 18.18 2.49 19.26
CA TYR A 342 17.45 2.45 20.51
C TYR A 342 17.27 3.86 21.05
N SER A 343 16.02 4.34 21.04
CA SER A 343 15.71 5.72 21.39
C SER A 343 15.54 5.93 22.90
N SER A 344 15.76 7.16 23.37
CA SER A 344 15.50 7.59 24.75
C SER A 344 14.03 7.43 25.20
N SER A 345 13.10 7.33 24.23
CA SER A 345 11.68 7.03 24.47
C SER A 345 11.38 5.54 24.61
N ASN A 346 12.39 4.70 24.82
CA ASN A 346 12.29 3.25 25.00
C ASN A 346 11.65 2.54 23.79
N ARG A 347 12.11 2.91 22.58
CA ARG A 347 11.66 2.34 21.30
C ARG A 347 12.84 1.79 20.53
N LEU A 348 12.66 0.65 19.90
CA LEU A 348 13.58 0.07 18.93
C LEU A 348 13.13 0.45 17.51
N LYS A 349 14.01 1.07 16.73
CA LYS A 349 13.74 1.55 15.37
C LYS A 349 14.78 1.00 14.41
N LEU A 350 14.47 1.04 13.11
CA LEU A 350 15.48 0.85 12.09
C LEU A 350 16.42 2.06 12.08
N GLY A 351 17.71 1.78 12.08
CA GLY A 351 18.75 2.75 11.78
C GLY A 351 18.85 3.03 10.26
N PRO A 352 19.66 4.00 9.85
CA PRO A 352 19.80 4.39 8.44
C PRO A 352 20.07 3.21 7.49
N LYS A 353 20.93 2.27 7.89
CA LYS A 353 21.23 1.08 7.09
C LYS A 353 20.18 -0.04 7.19
N GLY A 354 19.42 -0.07 8.28
CA GLY A 354 18.37 -1.08 8.49
C GLY A 354 17.22 -0.97 7.49
N TRP A 355 16.91 0.23 7.05
CA TRP A 355 15.82 0.46 6.10
C TRP A 355 16.00 -0.22 4.74
N SER A 356 17.24 -0.36 4.26
CA SER A 356 17.52 -0.98 2.96
C SER A 356 17.47 -2.52 2.98
N VAL A 357 17.39 -3.13 4.17
CA VAL A 357 17.45 -4.59 4.35
C VAL A 357 16.28 -5.15 5.17
N VAL A 358 15.28 -4.34 5.50
CA VAL A 358 14.17 -4.76 6.37
C VAL A 358 13.31 -5.87 5.76
N ASP A 359 13.34 -6.01 4.44
CA ASP A 359 12.58 -7.00 3.66
C ASP A 359 13.46 -8.17 3.15
N SER A 360 14.76 -8.22 3.52
CA SER A 360 15.72 -9.25 3.10
C SER A 360 15.91 -10.37 4.15
#